data_4e1812e64dbd68af6eaf6dca2066fce1
#
_entry.id   4e1812e64dbd68af6eaf6dca2066fce1
#
_cell.length_a   1.000
_cell.length_b   1.000
_cell.length_c   1.000
_cell.angle_alpha   90.00
_cell.angle_beta   90.00
_cell.angle_gamma   90.00
#
_symmetry.space_group_name_H-M   'P 1'
#
loop_
_entity.id
_entity.type
_entity.pdbx_description
1 polymer ?
#
loop_
_entity_poly.entity_id
_entity_poly.type
_entity_poly.pdbx_seq_one_letter_code
_entity_poly.pdbx_strand_id
1 'polypeptide(L)'
;MAKMVISKLFNRRYINLLIIAAISMTAARGAIAQPASAKKTDSDYINKLLPEAQRIEKEYGIPLDLTLAIARQESGNGDYVIGKGNHFGLRCDSDDCITLEKNGRLIEYETCPDVSECFNIFAESIQALTGDKPPTLQRIYRNGYATSPQWVDKVRTIRKEVQETLSEAGIKY
;
A
#
# COMPACT_ATOMS: atom_id res chain seq x y z
N MET A 1 -15.15 -26.60 29.47
CA MET A 1 -14.09 -26.16 28.53
C MET A 1 -14.68 -26.22 27.13
N ALA A 2 -15.21 -25.13 26.63
CA ALA A 2 -15.82 -25.05 25.32
C ALA A 2 -14.85 -24.32 24.40
N LYS A 3 -14.28 -25.04 23.44
CA LYS A 3 -13.52 -24.46 22.33
C LYS A 3 -14.52 -23.78 21.41
N MET A 4 -14.57 -22.47 21.47
CA MET A 4 -15.31 -21.65 20.52
C MET A 4 -14.54 -21.66 19.19
N VAL A 5 -15.01 -22.51 18.28
CA VAL A 5 -14.54 -22.52 16.90
C VAL A 5 -15.17 -21.30 16.22
N ILE A 6 -14.40 -20.23 16.10
CA ILE A 6 -14.76 -19.11 15.24
C ILE A 6 -14.41 -19.52 13.81
N SER A 7 -15.32 -20.25 13.16
CA SER A 7 -15.34 -20.33 11.71
C SER A 7 -15.96 -19.04 11.19
N LYS A 8 -15.20 -17.95 11.16
CA LYS A 8 -15.60 -16.78 10.37
C LYS A 8 -15.52 -17.18 8.91
N LEU A 9 -16.70 -17.26 8.35
CA LEU A 9 -16.97 -17.40 6.93
C LEU A 9 -15.97 -16.56 6.11
N PHE A 10 -15.07 -17.27 5.46
CA PHE A 10 -14.18 -16.73 4.46
C PHE A 10 -15.04 -16.27 3.28
N ASN A 11 -15.44 -15.02 3.32
CA ASN A 11 -16.27 -14.46 2.27
C ASN A 11 -15.43 -14.37 1.01
N ARG A 12 -15.80 -15.13 -0.01
CA ARG A 12 -15.18 -15.18 -1.35
C ARG A 12 -15.09 -13.80 -2.06
N ARG A 13 -15.55 -12.74 -1.40
CA ARG A 13 -15.59 -11.37 -1.94
C ARG A 13 -14.22 -10.68 -2.00
N TYR A 14 -13.24 -11.09 -1.18
CA TYR A 14 -11.91 -10.44 -1.15
C TYR A 14 -11.03 -10.68 -2.38
N ILE A 15 -11.35 -11.64 -3.24
CA ILE A 15 -10.49 -12.05 -4.35
C ILE A 15 -10.60 -11.12 -5.57
N ASN A 16 -11.62 -10.29 -5.66
CA ASN A 16 -11.83 -9.40 -6.83
C ASN A 16 -11.32 -7.97 -6.65
N LEU A 17 -10.51 -7.69 -5.62
CA LEU A 17 -10.41 -6.34 -5.07
C LEU A 17 -9.27 -5.47 -5.57
N LEU A 18 -8.37 -5.91 -6.42
CA LEU A 18 -7.18 -5.11 -6.73
C LEU A 18 -6.83 -5.06 -8.21
N ILE A 19 -7.67 -4.33 -8.98
CA ILE A 19 -7.27 -3.90 -10.32
C ILE A 19 -6.84 -2.44 -10.24
N ILE A 20 -5.57 -2.19 -9.94
CA ILE A 20 -4.97 -0.87 -10.06
C ILE A 20 -4.31 -0.76 -11.43
N ALA A 21 -4.93 0.00 -12.32
CA ALA A 21 -4.28 0.39 -13.56
C ALA A 21 -3.18 1.41 -13.25
N ALA A 22 -1.92 1.00 -13.43
CA ALA A 22 -0.79 1.92 -13.36
C ALA A 22 -0.95 3.04 -14.40
N ILE A 23 -0.88 4.27 -13.96
CA ILE A 23 -0.80 5.44 -14.84
C ILE A 23 0.59 5.46 -15.45
N SER A 24 0.73 5.08 -16.72
CA SER A 24 1.92 5.43 -17.51
C SER A 24 1.79 6.88 -17.94
N MET A 25 2.34 7.80 -17.16
CA MET A 25 2.65 9.14 -17.64
C MET A 25 3.93 9.04 -18.49
N THR A 26 3.77 9.09 -19.80
CA THR A 26 4.86 9.44 -20.72
C THR A 26 5.16 10.92 -20.58
N ALA A 27 6.04 11.28 -19.65
CA ALA A 27 6.60 12.62 -19.58
C ALA A 27 7.75 12.73 -20.57
N ALA A 28 7.66 13.71 -21.47
CA ALA A 28 8.71 14.11 -22.38
C ALA A 28 10.01 14.40 -21.61
N ARG A 29 11.12 13.84 -22.08
CA ARG A 29 12.47 14.05 -21.55
C ARG A 29 12.93 15.48 -21.79
N GLY A 30 12.82 16.30 -20.75
CA GLY A 30 13.71 17.44 -20.55
C GLY A 30 14.58 17.13 -19.35
N ALA A 31 15.88 16.94 -19.54
CA ALA A 31 16.83 16.75 -18.44
C ALA A 31 16.96 18.07 -17.68
N ILE A 32 16.16 18.25 -16.65
CA ILE A 32 16.33 19.28 -15.64
C ILE A 32 16.78 18.55 -14.38
N ALA A 33 17.99 18.89 -13.90
CA ALA A 33 18.47 18.42 -12.60
C ALA A 33 17.42 18.73 -11.55
N GLN A 34 16.82 17.69 -10.94
CA GLN A 34 15.86 17.86 -9.85
C GLN A 34 16.59 18.41 -8.63
N PRO A 35 16.09 19.50 -8.04
CA PRO A 35 16.71 20.10 -6.86
C PRO A 35 16.55 19.19 -5.64
N ALA A 36 17.46 19.33 -4.67
CA ALA A 36 17.51 18.59 -3.40
C ALA A 36 16.18 18.57 -2.57
N SER A 37 15.16 19.33 -2.98
CA SER A 37 13.84 19.36 -2.34
C SER A 37 13.03 18.08 -2.50
N ALA A 38 13.26 17.29 -3.58
CA ALA A 38 12.54 16.05 -3.81
C ALA A 38 12.90 14.97 -2.76
N LYS A 39 14.16 14.94 -2.34
CA LYS A 39 14.64 13.97 -1.31
C LYS A 39 14.07 14.29 0.08
N LYS A 40 13.84 15.57 0.38
CA LYS A 40 13.25 15.99 1.66
C LYS A 40 11.78 15.61 1.78
N THR A 41 11.01 15.76 0.71
CA THR A 41 9.59 15.37 0.69
C THR A 41 9.38 13.87 0.82
N ASP A 42 10.25 13.05 0.23
CA ASP A 42 10.21 11.59 0.34
C ASP A 42 10.46 11.14 1.79
N SER A 43 11.45 11.71 2.45
CA SER A 43 11.74 11.45 3.86
C SER A 43 10.59 11.89 4.77
N ASP A 44 10.00 13.06 4.54
CA ASP A 44 8.87 13.56 5.32
C ASP A 44 7.65 12.64 5.20
N TYR A 45 7.37 12.13 3.99
CA TYR A 45 6.29 11.19 3.78
C TYR A 45 6.52 9.87 4.51
N ILE A 46 7.72 9.30 4.40
CA ILE A 46 8.10 8.05 5.09
C ILE A 46 7.98 8.24 6.61
N ASN A 47 8.55 9.32 7.16
CA ASN A 47 8.52 9.60 8.59
C ASN A 47 7.09 9.75 9.14
N LYS A 48 6.19 10.33 8.35
CA LYS A 48 4.77 10.47 8.72
C LYS A 48 4.08 9.12 8.89
N LEU A 49 4.38 8.15 8.03
CA LEU A 49 3.71 6.84 8.04
C LEU A 49 4.46 5.77 8.84
N LEU A 50 5.69 6.06 9.25
CA LEU A 50 6.56 5.12 9.95
C LEU A 50 5.92 4.51 11.21
N PRO A 51 5.25 5.26 12.11
CA PRO A 51 4.63 4.67 13.29
C PRO A 51 3.61 3.59 12.96
N GLU A 52 2.78 3.82 11.93
CA GLU A 52 1.79 2.84 11.48
C GLU A 52 2.46 1.63 10.83
N ALA A 53 3.48 1.83 9.99
CA ALA A 53 4.21 0.73 9.38
C ALA A 53 4.91 -0.16 10.42
N GLN A 54 5.48 0.43 11.48
CA GLN A 54 6.06 -0.31 12.61
C GLN A 54 4.99 -1.10 13.40
N ARG A 55 3.82 -0.51 13.59
CA ARG A 55 2.69 -1.20 14.23
C ARG A 55 2.24 -2.40 13.40
N ILE A 56 2.06 -2.24 12.07
CA ILE A 56 1.69 -3.31 11.16
C ILE A 56 2.74 -4.43 11.13
N GLU A 57 4.01 -4.10 11.13
CA GLU A 57 5.07 -5.12 11.21
C GLU A 57 4.96 -5.93 12.50
N LYS A 58 4.76 -5.28 13.63
CA LYS A 58 4.64 -5.92 14.94
C LYS A 58 3.38 -6.80 15.06
N GLU A 59 2.25 -6.33 14.56
CA GLU A 59 0.94 -6.99 14.75
C GLU A 59 0.64 -8.04 13.68
N TYR A 60 1.07 -7.79 12.45
CA TYR A 60 0.72 -8.60 11.28
C TYR A 60 1.93 -9.29 10.62
N GLY A 61 3.16 -8.99 11.05
CA GLY A 61 4.37 -9.56 10.48
C GLY A 61 4.67 -9.11 9.04
N ILE A 62 4.10 -8.00 8.61
CA ILE A 62 4.35 -7.41 7.29
C ILE A 62 5.53 -6.44 7.42
N PRO A 63 6.67 -6.66 6.73
CA PRO A 63 7.85 -5.80 6.88
C PRO A 63 7.52 -4.32 6.68
N LEU A 64 8.00 -3.47 7.58
CA LEU A 64 7.70 -2.03 7.55
C LEU A 64 8.16 -1.34 6.26
N ASP A 65 9.32 -1.73 5.74
CA ASP A 65 9.87 -1.21 4.49
C ASP A 65 9.03 -1.62 3.27
N LEU A 66 8.42 -2.80 3.30
CA LEU A 66 7.48 -3.27 2.29
C LEU A 66 6.17 -2.48 2.36
N THR A 67 5.62 -2.28 3.56
CA THR A 67 4.40 -1.50 3.79
C THR A 67 4.56 -0.07 3.28
N LEU A 68 5.66 0.60 3.66
CA LEU A 68 5.97 1.97 3.23
C LEU A 68 6.18 2.08 1.72
N ALA A 69 6.85 1.09 1.12
CA ALA A 69 7.08 1.08 -0.33
C ALA A 69 5.78 0.93 -1.13
N ILE A 70 4.86 0.08 -0.66
CA ILE A 70 3.55 -0.07 -1.32
C ILE A 70 2.73 1.21 -1.14
N ALA A 71 2.64 1.75 0.08
CA ALA A 71 1.95 3.00 0.34
C ALA A 71 2.45 4.14 -0.57
N ARG A 72 3.77 4.27 -0.70
CA ARG A 72 4.41 5.26 -1.57
C ARG A 72 4.09 5.06 -3.04
N GLN A 73 4.13 3.82 -3.53
CA GLN A 73 3.79 3.47 -4.91
C GLN A 73 2.33 3.79 -5.25
N GLU A 74 1.40 3.44 -4.36
CA GLU A 74 -0.02 3.56 -4.63
C GLU A 74 -0.55 4.99 -4.47
N SER A 75 0.03 5.76 -3.54
CA SER A 75 -0.37 7.15 -3.29
C SER A 75 0.45 8.20 -4.06
N GLY A 76 1.44 7.78 -4.88
CA GLY A 76 2.33 8.74 -5.52
C GLY A 76 3.08 9.61 -4.50
N ASN A 77 3.66 8.98 -3.47
CA ASN A 77 4.35 9.67 -2.37
C ASN A 77 3.45 10.59 -1.52
N GLY A 78 2.17 10.24 -1.44
CA GLY A 78 1.17 10.97 -0.67
C GLY A 78 0.41 12.05 -1.43
N ASP A 79 0.70 12.24 -2.72
CA ASP A 79 0.01 13.23 -3.56
C ASP A 79 -1.43 12.80 -3.90
N TYR A 80 -1.70 11.50 -3.87
CA TYR A 80 -2.98 10.91 -4.27
C TYR A 80 -3.58 10.02 -3.17
N VAL A 81 -3.64 10.55 -1.95
CA VAL A 81 -4.30 9.86 -0.83
C VAL A 81 -5.81 9.96 -0.99
N ILE A 82 -6.52 8.84 -0.90
CA ILE A 82 -7.97 8.80 -1.00
C ILE A 82 -8.57 8.95 0.38
N GLY A 83 -9.57 9.82 0.53
CA GLY A 83 -10.18 10.11 1.82
C GLY A 83 -9.18 10.62 2.84
N LYS A 84 -9.25 10.14 4.09
CA LYS A 84 -8.40 10.61 5.19
C LYS A 84 -7.09 9.86 5.35
N GLY A 85 -6.95 8.67 4.75
CA GLY A 85 -5.78 7.83 5.03
C GLY A 85 -5.56 6.65 4.10
N ASN A 86 -6.32 6.51 3.02
CA ASN A 86 -6.12 5.40 2.09
C ASN A 86 -4.93 5.67 1.15
N HIS A 87 -3.76 5.34 1.65
CA HIS A 87 -2.48 5.42 0.92
C HIS A 87 -2.26 4.22 -0.02
N PHE A 88 -3.11 3.20 0.03
CA PHE A 88 -2.94 1.93 -0.67
C PHE A 88 -3.86 1.75 -1.87
N GLY A 89 -4.77 2.71 -2.11
CA GLY A 89 -5.78 2.59 -3.15
C GLY A 89 -6.76 1.44 -2.90
N LEU A 90 -7.05 1.17 -1.62
CA LEU A 90 -7.97 0.12 -1.20
C LEU A 90 -9.34 0.33 -1.83
N ARG A 91 -9.85 -0.73 -2.45
CA ARG A 91 -11.19 -0.75 -3.00
C ARG A 91 -12.21 -0.87 -1.90
N CYS A 92 -13.36 -0.27 -2.13
CA CYS A 92 -14.44 -0.34 -1.18
C CYS A 92 -14.97 -1.76 -0.99
N ASP A 93 -15.10 -2.16 0.29
CA ASP A 93 -15.78 -3.38 0.73
C ASP A 93 -16.65 -3.09 1.97
N SER A 94 -16.91 -1.82 2.25
CA SER A 94 -17.72 -1.31 3.35
C SER A 94 -18.86 -0.43 2.83
N ASP A 95 -19.65 0.16 3.74
CA ASP A 95 -20.68 1.13 3.38
C ASP A 95 -20.11 2.55 3.24
N ASP A 96 -18.87 2.80 3.69
CA ASP A 96 -18.20 4.08 3.67
C ASP A 96 -17.24 4.23 2.47
N CYS A 97 -17.80 4.48 1.31
CA CYS A 97 -17.08 4.54 0.03
C CYS A 97 -17.08 5.92 -0.58
N ILE A 98 -16.00 6.22 -1.31
CA ILE A 98 -15.96 7.33 -2.26
C ILE A 98 -15.84 6.80 -3.69
N THR A 99 -16.69 7.30 -4.58
CA THR A 99 -16.62 6.98 -5.99
C THR A 99 -15.77 8.01 -6.71
N LEU A 100 -14.71 7.57 -7.37
CA LEU A 100 -13.84 8.41 -8.19
C LEU A 100 -13.88 7.95 -9.64
N GLU A 101 -13.91 8.90 -10.57
CA GLU A 101 -13.78 8.60 -11.99
C GLU A 101 -12.29 8.43 -12.37
N LYS A 102 -11.97 7.30 -13.00
CA LYS A 102 -10.63 7.02 -13.52
C LYS A 102 -10.73 6.41 -14.91
N ASN A 103 -10.20 7.10 -15.91
CA ASN A 103 -10.21 6.65 -17.30
C ASN A 103 -11.62 6.30 -17.82
N GLY A 104 -12.61 7.14 -17.51
CA GLY A 104 -14.01 6.94 -17.90
C GLY A 104 -14.74 5.82 -17.14
N ARG A 105 -14.17 5.33 -16.03
CA ARG A 105 -14.79 4.31 -15.18
C ARG A 105 -14.97 4.86 -13.77
N LEU A 106 -16.13 4.63 -13.21
CA LEU A 106 -16.41 4.90 -11.81
C LEU A 106 -15.83 3.75 -10.96
N ILE A 107 -15.04 4.11 -9.97
CA ILE A 107 -14.34 3.19 -9.10
C ILE A 107 -14.60 3.59 -7.66
N GLU A 108 -15.03 2.63 -6.87
CA GLU A 108 -15.29 2.82 -5.44
C GLU A 108 -14.05 2.50 -4.63
N TYR A 109 -13.70 3.40 -3.73
CA TYR A 109 -12.55 3.27 -2.84
C TYR A 109 -12.99 3.41 -1.39
N GLU A 110 -12.27 2.72 -0.52
CA GLU A 110 -12.41 2.81 0.93
C GLU A 110 -12.01 4.21 1.42
N THR A 111 -12.85 4.83 2.27
CA THR A 111 -12.53 6.17 2.81
C THR A 111 -11.78 6.11 4.13
N CYS A 112 -11.87 5.04 4.86
CA CYS A 112 -11.37 4.81 6.22
C CYS A 112 -11.58 6.01 7.17
N PRO A 113 -11.94 5.83 8.42
CA PRO A 113 -12.13 6.93 9.37
C PRO A 113 -10.82 7.68 9.66
N ASP A 114 -9.68 6.97 9.63
CA ASP A 114 -8.34 7.50 9.84
C ASP A 114 -7.26 6.65 9.14
N VAL A 115 -6.01 7.08 9.27
CA VAL A 115 -4.84 6.40 8.67
C VAL A 115 -4.64 5.02 9.26
N SER A 116 -4.83 4.86 10.58
CA SER A 116 -4.58 3.60 11.29
C SER A 116 -5.51 2.50 10.81
N GLU A 117 -6.80 2.83 10.60
CA GLU A 117 -7.77 1.87 10.08
C GLU A 117 -7.47 1.48 8.63
N CYS A 118 -7.05 2.41 7.78
CA CYS A 118 -6.59 2.07 6.44
C CYS A 118 -5.39 1.12 6.44
N PHE A 119 -4.47 1.27 7.39
CA PHE A 119 -3.34 0.35 7.56
C PHE A 119 -3.81 -1.03 8.03
N ASN A 120 -4.83 -1.13 8.89
CA ASN A 120 -5.42 -2.40 9.31
C ASN A 120 -6.05 -3.12 8.10
N ILE A 121 -6.92 -2.44 7.35
CA ILE A 121 -7.55 -3.00 6.15
C ILE A 121 -6.51 -3.45 5.13
N PHE A 122 -5.45 -2.67 4.92
CA PHE A 122 -4.32 -3.07 4.08
C PHE A 122 -3.67 -4.35 4.59
N ALA A 123 -3.35 -4.43 5.89
CA ALA A 123 -2.68 -5.58 6.47
C ALA A 123 -3.53 -6.85 6.37
N GLU A 124 -4.83 -6.76 6.65
CA GLU A 124 -5.79 -7.86 6.48
C GLU A 124 -5.87 -8.32 5.02
N SER A 125 -5.86 -7.38 4.08
CA SER A 125 -5.83 -7.68 2.64
C SER A 125 -4.55 -8.44 2.26
N ILE A 126 -3.39 -8.03 2.77
CA ILE A 126 -2.12 -8.73 2.53
C ILE A 126 -2.14 -10.13 3.14
N GLN A 127 -2.65 -10.28 4.37
CA GLN A 127 -2.80 -11.61 4.99
C GLN A 127 -3.75 -12.51 4.19
N ALA A 128 -4.87 -11.99 3.71
CA ALA A 128 -5.80 -12.73 2.86
C ALA A 128 -5.12 -13.22 1.56
N LEU A 129 -4.23 -12.42 0.99
CA LEU A 129 -3.47 -12.77 -0.22
C LEU A 129 -2.32 -13.74 0.04
N THR A 130 -1.71 -13.72 1.23
CA THR A 130 -0.50 -14.49 1.50
C THR A 130 -0.72 -15.73 2.36
N GLY A 131 -1.85 -15.78 3.10
CA GLY A 131 -2.14 -16.82 4.08
C GLY A 131 -1.05 -16.87 5.15
N ASP A 132 -0.71 -18.06 5.60
CA ASP A 132 0.35 -18.30 6.61
C ASP A 132 1.79 -18.12 6.08
N LYS A 133 1.95 -17.69 4.83
CA LYS A 133 3.28 -17.55 4.22
C LYS A 133 3.78 -16.11 4.32
N PRO A 134 5.10 -15.90 4.48
CA PRO A 134 5.67 -14.56 4.53
C PRO A 134 5.25 -13.68 3.35
N PRO A 135 4.87 -12.43 3.57
CA PRO A 135 4.47 -11.50 2.52
C PRO A 135 5.70 -11.10 1.69
N THR A 136 5.77 -11.57 0.46
CA THR A 136 6.77 -11.14 -0.52
C THR A 136 6.10 -10.41 -1.68
N LEU A 137 6.80 -9.48 -2.33
CA LEU A 137 6.27 -8.75 -3.49
C LEU A 137 5.71 -9.68 -4.56
N GLN A 138 6.43 -10.76 -4.88
CA GLN A 138 5.99 -11.73 -5.87
C GLN A 138 4.71 -12.47 -5.47
N ARG A 139 4.59 -12.82 -4.18
CA ARG A 139 3.38 -13.51 -3.69
C ARG A 139 2.19 -12.59 -3.68
N ILE A 140 2.35 -11.37 -3.18
CA ILE A 140 1.34 -10.33 -3.17
C ILE A 140 0.84 -10.07 -4.59
N TYR A 141 1.76 -9.85 -5.54
CA TYR A 141 1.42 -9.63 -6.95
C TYR A 141 0.71 -10.83 -7.59
N ARG A 142 1.26 -12.05 -7.45
CA ARG A 142 0.67 -13.26 -8.06
C ARG A 142 -0.73 -13.57 -7.55
N ASN A 143 -1.04 -13.18 -6.34
CA ASN A 143 -2.34 -13.37 -5.71
C ASN A 143 -3.31 -12.19 -5.95
N GLY A 144 -2.96 -11.28 -6.86
CA GLY A 144 -3.91 -10.32 -7.43
C GLY A 144 -3.91 -8.93 -6.80
N TYR A 145 -2.88 -8.56 -6.01
CA TYR A 145 -2.77 -7.20 -5.47
C TYR A 145 -2.70 -6.14 -6.57
N ALA A 146 -1.99 -6.41 -7.64
CA ALA A 146 -1.87 -5.50 -8.77
C ALA A 146 -1.90 -6.26 -10.09
N THR A 147 -2.33 -5.60 -11.16
CA THR A 147 -2.43 -6.18 -12.52
C THR A 147 -1.27 -5.79 -13.42
N SER A 148 -0.58 -4.68 -13.12
CA SER A 148 0.54 -4.21 -13.93
C SER A 148 1.75 -5.13 -13.79
N PRO A 149 2.30 -5.68 -14.88
CA PRO A 149 3.48 -6.54 -14.82
C PRO A 149 4.73 -5.79 -14.30
N GLN A 150 4.78 -4.46 -14.42
CA GLN A 150 5.87 -3.63 -13.91
C GLN A 150 5.74 -3.29 -12.42
N TRP A 151 4.63 -3.64 -11.77
CA TRP A 151 4.36 -3.27 -10.38
C TRP A 151 5.44 -3.78 -9.42
N VAL A 152 5.82 -5.05 -9.54
CA VAL A 152 6.84 -5.66 -8.68
C VAL A 152 8.18 -4.92 -8.77
N ASP A 153 8.61 -4.55 -9.98
CA ASP A 153 9.89 -3.88 -10.18
C ASP A 153 9.85 -2.44 -9.67
N LYS A 154 8.73 -1.75 -9.87
CA LYS A 154 8.53 -0.39 -9.30
C LYS A 154 8.58 -0.41 -7.78
N VAL A 155 7.79 -1.28 -7.14
CA VAL A 155 7.78 -1.36 -5.67
C VAL A 155 9.14 -1.81 -5.14
N ARG A 156 9.86 -2.71 -5.83
CA ARG A 156 11.22 -3.12 -5.44
C ARG A 156 12.20 -1.93 -5.47
N THR A 157 12.12 -1.09 -6.47
CA THR A 157 12.95 0.12 -6.56
C THR A 157 12.65 1.08 -5.43
N ILE A 158 11.37 1.39 -5.22
CA ILE A 158 10.91 2.26 -4.12
C ILE A 158 11.30 1.67 -2.75
N ARG A 159 11.20 0.34 -2.58
CA ARG A 159 11.59 -0.32 -1.34
C ARG A 159 13.06 -0.10 -0.99
N LYS A 160 13.97 -0.11 -1.97
CA LYS A 160 15.39 0.22 -1.75
C LYS A 160 15.57 1.67 -1.29
N GLU A 161 14.87 2.61 -1.93
CA GLU A 161 14.92 4.02 -1.51
C GLU A 161 14.37 4.21 -0.09
N VAL A 162 13.29 3.51 0.28
CA VAL A 162 12.76 3.48 1.66
C VAL A 162 13.80 2.93 2.62
N GLN A 163 14.44 1.82 2.29
CA GLN A 163 15.50 1.20 3.10
C GLN A 163 16.68 2.14 3.32
N GLU A 164 17.10 2.88 2.29
CA GLU A 164 18.15 3.92 2.41
C GLU A 164 17.72 5.01 3.40
N THR A 165 16.49 5.52 3.26
CA THR A 165 15.95 6.55 4.17
C THR A 165 15.87 6.05 5.62
N LEU A 166 15.40 4.82 5.84
CA LEU A 166 15.33 4.22 7.18
C LEU A 166 16.72 4.03 7.79
N SER A 167 17.69 3.58 6.99
CA SER A 167 19.08 3.40 7.42
C SER A 167 19.74 4.73 7.80
N GLU A 168 19.52 5.80 7.03
CA GLU A 168 19.98 7.16 7.32
C GLU A 168 19.39 7.67 8.65
N ALA A 169 18.18 7.27 8.97
CA ALA A 169 17.52 7.60 10.25
C ALA A 169 17.89 6.65 11.42
N GLY A 170 18.74 5.65 11.19
CA GLY A 170 19.13 4.65 12.20
C GLY A 170 18.02 3.65 12.56
N ILE A 171 17.01 3.50 11.71
CA ILE A 171 15.87 2.60 11.93
C ILE A 171 16.21 1.23 11.33
N LYS A 172 16.06 0.18 12.13
CA LYS A 172 16.20 -1.22 11.66
C LYS A 172 14.88 -1.68 11.01
N TYR A 173 15.00 -2.47 9.96
CA TYR A 173 13.87 -3.02 9.19
C TYR A 173 14.19 -4.45 8.72
#